data_2f02d4417179eeb83eb0630a322e4058
#
_entry.id   2f02d4417179eeb83eb0630a322e4058
#
_cell.length_a   1.000
_cell.length_b   1.000
_cell.length_c   1.000
_cell.angle_alpha   90.00
_cell.angle_beta   90.00
_cell.angle_gamma   90.00
#
_symmetry.space_group_name_H-M   'P 1'
#
loop_
_entity.id
_entity.type
_entity.pdbx_description
1 polymer ?
#
loop_
_entity_poly.entity_id
_entity_poly.type
_entity_poly.pdbx_seq_one_letter_code
_entity_poly.pdbx_strand_id
1 'polypeptide(L)'
;GMEYRLVTQAGYPFHHIEITGFQRKPSLHNLKRNLITLWNLALSGPKAKAMMKEIQPDLVIGCGGYVSGPVVRCAAKRGIKTALHEQNAFPGVTNKLLAPDVDIVFAAVPAAVEKLGAPEKTLVVGNPVRPEVFTQAKNRDAIRAELGAGDRTVILSFGGSLGARRVNEVVADLCAWE
;
A
#
# COMPACT_ATOMS: atom_id res chain seq x y z
N GLY A 1 -7.35 10.03 10.58
CA GLY A 1 -6.39 10.11 9.48
C GLY A 1 -7.08 10.13 8.13
N MET A 2 -6.30 10.24 7.05
CA MET A 2 -6.80 10.29 5.67
C MET A 2 -7.57 9.00 5.31
N GLU A 3 -7.03 7.86 5.70
CA GLU A 3 -7.61 6.54 5.44
C GLU A 3 -9.02 6.43 6.04
N TYR A 4 -9.19 6.86 7.30
CA TYR A 4 -10.52 6.87 7.93
C TYR A 4 -11.53 7.63 7.08
N ARG A 5 -11.17 8.86 6.68
CA ARG A 5 -12.07 9.71 5.88
C ARG A 5 -12.42 9.07 4.54
N LEU A 6 -11.43 8.54 3.81
CA LEU A 6 -11.66 7.96 2.48
C LEU A 6 -12.50 6.68 2.55
N VAL A 7 -12.22 5.80 3.50
CA VAL A 7 -12.96 4.54 3.67
C VAL A 7 -14.41 4.80 4.07
N THR A 8 -14.63 5.70 5.05
CA THR A 8 -16.00 6.03 5.49
C THR A 8 -16.80 6.81 4.45
N GLN A 9 -16.15 7.70 3.67
CA GLN A 9 -16.79 8.37 2.53
C GLN A 9 -17.19 7.40 1.42
N ALA A 10 -16.43 6.31 1.25
CA ALA A 10 -16.78 5.23 0.33
C ALA A 10 -17.88 4.29 0.86
N GLY A 11 -18.41 4.53 2.06
CA GLY A 11 -19.50 3.75 2.65
C GLY A 11 -19.07 2.46 3.35
N TYR A 12 -17.77 2.25 3.57
CA TYR A 12 -17.26 1.06 4.25
C TYR A 12 -17.03 1.29 5.75
N PRO A 13 -17.26 0.28 6.61
CA PRO A 13 -16.88 0.34 8.01
C PRO A 13 -15.36 0.41 8.16
N PHE A 14 -14.90 1.16 9.14
CA PHE A 14 -13.48 1.35 9.41
C PHE A 14 -13.13 0.86 10.81
N HIS A 15 -12.21 -0.11 10.87
CA HIS A 15 -11.65 -0.62 12.12
C HIS A 15 -10.18 -0.21 12.24
N HIS A 16 -9.75 0.14 13.45
CA HIS A 16 -8.41 0.64 13.72
C HIS A 16 -7.62 -0.26 14.67
N ILE A 17 -6.41 -0.60 14.27
CA ILE A 17 -5.42 -1.27 15.13
C ILE A 17 -4.19 -0.39 15.22
N GLU A 18 -3.83 0.01 16.44
CA GLU A 18 -2.62 0.78 16.68
C GLU A 18 -1.37 -0.09 16.52
N ILE A 19 -0.63 0.14 15.45
CA ILE A 19 0.68 -0.45 15.21
C ILE A 19 1.60 0.65 14.70
N THR A 20 2.77 0.75 15.29
CA THR A 20 3.82 1.67 14.87
C THR A 20 4.94 0.92 14.16
N GLY A 21 5.56 1.57 13.18
CA GLY A 21 6.72 0.99 12.49
C GLY A 21 8.00 1.09 13.31
N PHE A 22 8.90 0.12 13.13
CA PHE A 22 10.22 0.14 13.75
C PHE A 22 11.07 1.28 13.21
N GLN A 23 11.72 2.00 14.12
CA GLN A 23 12.67 3.05 13.77
C GLN A 23 14.04 2.43 13.46
N ARG A 24 14.59 2.72 12.26
CA ARG A 24 15.84 2.11 11.78
C ARG A 24 17.10 2.76 12.33
N LYS A 25 17.03 4.05 12.70
CA LYS A 25 18.23 4.78 13.22
C LYS A 25 18.45 4.42 14.69
N PRO A 26 19.66 3.99 15.09
CA PRO A 26 19.98 3.73 16.51
C PRO A 26 20.02 5.06 17.28
N SER A 27 19.13 5.20 18.26
CA SER A 27 19.15 6.28 19.26
C SER A 27 18.34 5.83 20.49
N LEU A 28 18.60 6.41 21.66
CA LEU A 28 17.85 6.15 22.89
C LEU A 28 16.35 6.46 22.73
N HIS A 29 16.03 7.53 22.00
CA HIS A 29 14.65 7.88 21.66
C HIS A 29 13.98 6.78 20.80
N ASN A 30 14.68 6.29 19.81
CA ASN A 30 14.19 5.23 18.93
C ASN A 30 14.11 3.87 19.63
N LEU A 31 14.98 3.59 20.61
CA LEU A 31 14.88 2.40 21.44
C LEU A 31 13.57 2.38 22.22
N LYS A 32 13.22 3.49 22.90
CA LYS A 32 11.94 3.62 23.58
C LYS A 32 10.74 3.45 22.62
N ARG A 33 10.79 4.05 21.45
CA ARG A 33 9.74 3.88 20.43
C ARG A 33 9.64 2.44 19.92
N ASN A 34 10.76 1.75 19.74
CA ASN A 34 10.77 0.35 19.32
C ASN A 34 10.21 -0.58 20.41
N LEU A 35 10.42 -0.30 21.69
CA LEU A 35 9.77 -1.01 22.78
C LEU A 35 8.25 -0.85 22.77
N ILE A 36 7.76 0.37 22.53
CA ILE A 36 6.32 0.63 22.35
C ILE A 36 5.79 -0.13 21.12
N THR A 37 6.56 -0.18 20.04
CA THR A 37 6.19 -0.92 18.82
C THR A 37 6.08 -2.42 19.11
N LEU A 38 7.01 -3.00 19.85
CA LEU A 38 6.95 -4.41 20.29
C LEU A 38 5.72 -4.69 21.15
N TRP A 39 5.42 -3.80 22.09
CA TRP A 39 4.23 -3.89 22.93
C TRP A 39 2.94 -3.85 22.11
N ASN A 40 2.82 -2.88 21.21
CA ASN A 40 1.67 -2.75 20.31
C ASN A 40 1.54 -3.97 19.38
N LEU A 41 2.67 -4.52 18.91
CA LEU A 41 2.69 -5.75 18.11
C LEU A 41 2.18 -6.96 18.92
N ALA A 42 2.58 -7.08 20.18
CA ALA A 42 2.10 -8.14 21.07
C ALA A 42 0.58 -8.03 21.31
N LEU A 43 0.06 -6.81 21.49
CA LEU A 43 -1.36 -6.56 21.70
C LEU A 43 -2.19 -6.63 20.39
N SER A 44 -1.56 -6.53 19.24
CA SER A 44 -2.26 -6.56 17.94
C SER A 44 -2.87 -7.93 17.63
N GLY A 45 -2.27 -9.01 18.12
CA GLY A 45 -2.79 -10.37 17.95
C GLY A 45 -4.18 -10.57 18.58
N PRO A 46 -4.38 -10.28 19.88
CA PRO A 46 -5.69 -10.29 20.53
C PRO A 46 -6.72 -9.36 19.84
N LYS A 47 -6.31 -8.15 19.43
CA LYS A 47 -7.20 -7.21 18.71
C LYS A 47 -7.61 -7.76 17.34
N ALA A 48 -6.67 -8.31 16.57
CA ALA A 48 -6.97 -8.96 15.30
C ALA A 48 -7.93 -10.16 15.49
N LYS A 49 -7.73 -10.95 16.57
CA LYS A 49 -8.61 -12.07 16.90
C LYS A 49 -10.03 -11.61 17.22
N ALA A 50 -10.19 -10.54 17.99
CA ALA A 50 -11.50 -9.95 18.30
C ALA A 50 -12.19 -9.45 17.03
N MET A 51 -11.46 -8.74 16.17
CA MET A 51 -11.96 -8.25 14.88
C MET A 51 -12.41 -9.40 13.96
N MET A 52 -11.64 -10.49 13.84
CA MET A 52 -12.06 -11.67 13.06
C MET A 52 -13.33 -12.30 13.61
N LYS A 53 -13.53 -12.29 14.94
CA LYS A 53 -14.73 -12.82 15.57
C LYS A 53 -15.96 -11.92 15.35
N GLU A 54 -15.76 -10.62 15.35
CA GLU A 54 -16.81 -9.61 15.14
C GLU A 54 -17.25 -9.55 13.68
N ILE A 55 -16.29 -9.44 12.75
CA ILE A 55 -16.57 -9.24 11.32
C ILE A 55 -16.92 -10.56 10.62
N GLN A 56 -16.35 -11.69 11.06
CA GLN A 56 -16.49 -13.01 10.44
C GLN A 56 -16.23 -12.98 8.91
N PRO A 57 -15.09 -12.48 8.45
CA PRO A 57 -14.84 -12.31 7.01
C PRO A 57 -14.65 -13.66 6.32
N ASP A 58 -15.14 -13.78 5.08
CA ASP A 58 -14.87 -14.92 4.20
C ASP A 58 -13.51 -14.83 3.54
N LEU A 59 -12.99 -13.61 3.35
CA LEU A 59 -11.70 -13.32 2.73
C LEU A 59 -11.04 -12.13 3.44
N VAL A 60 -9.74 -12.22 3.67
CA VAL A 60 -8.91 -11.13 4.18
C VAL A 60 -7.82 -10.80 3.18
N ILE A 61 -7.79 -9.55 2.72
CA ILE A 61 -6.78 -9.06 1.77
C ILE A 61 -5.84 -8.08 2.47
N GLY A 62 -4.55 -8.36 2.45
CA GLY A 62 -3.49 -7.48 2.97
C GLY A 62 -2.84 -6.67 1.83
N CYS A 63 -2.89 -5.35 1.93
CA CYS A 63 -2.26 -4.44 0.95
C CYS A 63 -0.92 -3.87 1.44
N GLY A 64 -0.24 -4.58 2.34
CA GLY A 64 1.02 -4.13 2.94
C GLY A 64 0.82 -3.24 4.17
N GLY A 65 1.90 -2.61 4.62
CA GLY A 65 1.95 -1.86 5.87
C GLY A 65 2.02 -2.75 7.11
N TYR A 66 2.39 -2.16 8.24
CA TYR A 66 2.60 -2.91 9.49
C TYR A 66 1.30 -3.48 10.07
N VAL A 67 0.16 -2.82 9.80
CA VAL A 67 -1.17 -3.20 10.31
C VAL A 67 -1.68 -4.49 9.66
N SER A 68 -1.38 -4.71 8.38
CA SER A 68 -1.82 -5.92 7.67
C SER A 68 -1.22 -7.19 8.26
N GLY A 69 0.00 -7.12 8.82
CA GLY A 69 0.72 -8.26 9.36
C GLY A 69 -0.08 -9.12 10.36
N PRO A 70 -0.45 -8.59 11.52
CA PRO A 70 -1.22 -9.33 12.52
C PRO A 70 -2.60 -9.77 12.05
N VAL A 71 -3.28 -8.94 11.24
CA VAL A 71 -4.64 -9.21 10.76
C VAL A 71 -4.64 -10.38 9.79
N VAL A 72 -3.81 -10.33 8.74
CA VAL A 72 -3.70 -11.40 7.73
C VAL A 72 -3.20 -12.69 8.36
N ARG A 73 -2.17 -12.60 9.22
CA ARG A 73 -1.65 -13.79 9.91
C ARG A 73 -2.68 -14.44 10.85
N CYS A 74 -3.51 -13.63 11.50
CA CYS A 74 -4.60 -14.12 12.33
C CYS A 74 -5.65 -14.85 11.49
N ALA A 75 -6.01 -14.31 10.32
CA ALA A 75 -6.94 -14.91 9.38
C ALA A 75 -6.41 -16.24 8.83
N ALA A 76 -5.16 -16.27 8.33
CA ALA A 76 -4.50 -17.48 7.83
C ALA A 76 -4.47 -18.60 8.86
N LYS A 77 -4.07 -18.30 10.12
CA LYS A 77 -4.07 -19.28 11.23
C LYS A 77 -5.45 -19.81 11.61
N ARG A 78 -6.51 -19.16 11.18
CA ARG A 78 -7.91 -19.56 11.44
C ARG A 78 -8.55 -20.26 10.25
N GLY A 79 -7.80 -20.47 9.16
CA GLY A 79 -8.31 -21.08 7.93
C GLY A 79 -9.26 -20.17 7.14
N ILE A 80 -9.28 -18.86 7.44
CA ILE A 80 -9.98 -17.86 6.64
C ILE A 80 -9.16 -17.63 5.37
N LYS A 81 -9.79 -17.55 4.21
CA LYS A 81 -9.10 -17.28 2.95
C LYS A 81 -8.32 -15.97 3.01
N THR A 82 -7.11 -16.00 2.48
CA THR A 82 -6.19 -14.86 2.58
C THR A 82 -5.54 -14.54 1.26
N ALA A 83 -5.43 -13.24 0.97
CA ALA A 83 -4.67 -12.74 -0.17
C ALA A 83 -3.74 -11.61 0.28
N LEU A 84 -2.64 -11.42 -0.46
CA LEU A 84 -1.80 -10.24 -0.38
C LEU A 84 -1.79 -9.50 -1.71
N HIS A 85 -1.63 -8.19 -1.66
CA HIS A 85 -1.30 -7.39 -2.84
C HIS A 85 0.00 -6.61 -2.57
N GLU A 86 0.99 -6.79 -3.44
CA GLU A 86 2.27 -6.07 -3.40
C GLU A 86 2.36 -5.11 -4.58
N GLN A 87 2.45 -3.83 -4.30
CA GLN A 87 2.41 -2.74 -5.27
C GLN A 87 3.79 -2.42 -5.89
N ASN A 88 4.87 -2.86 -5.25
CA ASN A 88 6.22 -2.43 -5.55
C ASN A 88 7.09 -3.55 -6.12
N ALA A 89 8.08 -3.19 -6.94
CA ALA A 89 9.11 -4.12 -7.42
C ALA A 89 10.04 -4.63 -6.30
N PHE A 90 10.07 -3.91 -5.18
CA PHE A 90 10.76 -4.31 -3.95
C PHE A 90 9.72 -4.50 -2.85
N PRO A 91 9.31 -5.76 -2.58
CA PRO A 91 8.27 -6.06 -1.62
C PRO A 91 8.59 -5.57 -0.22
N GLY A 92 7.56 -5.07 0.46
CA GLY A 92 7.64 -4.69 1.85
C GLY A 92 7.93 -5.90 2.77
N VAL A 93 8.60 -5.64 3.90
CA VAL A 93 8.96 -6.70 4.86
C VAL A 93 7.72 -7.49 5.31
N THR A 94 6.62 -6.81 5.58
CA THR A 94 5.37 -7.46 6.01
C THR A 94 4.85 -8.44 4.97
N ASN A 95 4.81 -8.04 3.69
CA ASN A 95 4.34 -8.92 2.62
C ASN A 95 5.27 -10.12 2.42
N LYS A 96 6.59 -9.94 2.51
CA LYS A 96 7.56 -11.06 2.47
C LYS A 96 7.33 -12.07 3.59
N LEU A 97 7.08 -11.59 4.80
CA LEU A 97 6.87 -12.47 5.97
C LEU A 97 5.52 -13.20 5.91
N LEU A 98 4.53 -12.64 5.23
CA LEU A 98 3.20 -13.22 5.13
C LEU A 98 3.01 -14.10 3.88
N ALA A 99 3.77 -13.86 2.80
CA ALA A 99 3.60 -14.55 1.53
C ALA A 99 3.59 -16.09 1.65
N PRO A 100 4.46 -16.73 2.47
CA PRO A 100 4.38 -18.18 2.69
C PRO A 100 3.09 -18.66 3.37
N ASP A 101 2.48 -17.83 4.21
CA ASP A 101 1.35 -18.19 5.09
C ASP A 101 -0.03 -17.98 4.43
N VAL A 102 -0.12 -17.20 3.34
CA VAL A 102 -1.39 -16.87 2.68
C VAL A 102 -1.75 -17.82 1.55
N ASP A 103 -3.02 -17.84 1.12
CA ASP A 103 -3.49 -18.69 0.03
C ASP A 103 -2.99 -18.21 -1.34
N ILE A 104 -2.97 -16.88 -1.57
CA ILE A 104 -2.57 -16.27 -2.85
C ILE A 104 -1.87 -14.92 -2.65
N VAL A 105 -0.96 -14.59 -3.56
CA VAL A 105 -0.29 -13.30 -3.62
C VAL A 105 -0.50 -12.64 -4.98
N PHE A 106 -0.92 -11.40 -5.00
CA PHE A 106 -1.02 -10.56 -6.19
C PHE A 106 0.16 -9.60 -6.23
N ALA A 107 0.96 -9.66 -7.27
CA ALA A 107 2.08 -8.74 -7.50
C ALA A 107 1.73 -7.74 -8.60
N ALA A 108 2.05 -6.48 -8.39
CA ALA A 108 1.84 -5.47 -9.42
C ALA A 108 2.81 -5.63 -10.60
N VAL A 109 4.01 -6.12 -10.34
CA VAL A 109 5.07 -6.23 -11.35
C VAL A 109 5.81 -7.57 -11.24
N PRO A 110 6.30 -8.15 -12.37
CA PRO A 110 7.01 -9.44 -12.37
C PRO A 110 8.24 -9.46 -11.45
N ALA A 111 8.96 -8.33 -11.35
CA ALA A 111 10.17 -8.22 -10.53
C ALA A 111 9.96 -8.45 -9.01
N ALA A 112 8.71 -8.46 -8.54
CA ALA A 112 8.38 -8.73 -7.15
C ALA A 112 8.23 -10.22 -6.84
N VAL A 113 7.91 -11.07 -7.82
CA VAL A 113 7.51 -12.47 -7.65
C VAL A 113 8.55 -13.27 -6.84
N GLU A 114 9.77 -13.36 -7.35
CA GLU A 114 10.85 -14.09 -6.67
C GLU A 114 11.19 -13.51 -5.30
N LYS A 115 11.12 -12.19 -5.19
CA LYS A 115 11.47 -11.47 -3.95
C LYS A 115 10.44 -11.64 -2.83
N LEU A 116 9.22 -12.05 -3.16
CA LEU A 116 8.17 -12.36 -2.20
C LEU A 116 8.39 -13.70 -1.51
N GLY A 117 9.16 -14.61 -2.14
CA GLY A 117 9.48 -15.91 -1.54
C GLY A 117 8.36 -16.95 -1.60
N ALA A 118 7.36 -16.75 -2.47
CA ALA A 118 6.26 -17.67 -2.70
C ALA A 118 5.82 -17.61 -4.19
N PRO A 119 6.72 -17.89 -5.16
CA PRO A 119 6.43 -17.71 -6.58
C PRO A 119 5.30 -18.62 -7.08
N GLU A 120 5.14 -19.81 -6.50
CA GLU A 120 4.13 -20.81 -6.89
C GLU A 120 2.68 -20.36 -6.68
N LYS A 121 2.46 -19.37 -5.81
CA LYS A 121 1.13 -18.80 -5.53
C LYS A 121 1.06 -17.29 -5.77
N THR A 122 2.05 -16.74 -6.48
CA THR A 122 2.09 -15.32 -6.83
C THR A 122 1.64 -15.12 -8.27
N LEU A 123 0.59 -14.30 -8.45
CA LEU A 123 0.06 -13.90 -9.75
C LEU A 123 0.41 -12.43 -10.02
N VAL A 124 0.86 -12.13 -11.24
CA VAL A 124 1.10 -10.75 -11.68
C VAL A 124 -0.20 -10.17 -12.24
N VAL A 125 -0.74 -9.15 -11.56
CA VAL A 125 -2.06 -8.58 -11.86
C VAL A 125 -2.04 -7.06 -12.11
N GLY A 126 -0.91 -6.38 -11.87
CA GLY A 126 -0.84 -4.92 -11.91
C GLY A 126 -1.33 -4.27 -10.62
N ASN A 127 -1.29 -2.93 -10.60
CA ASN A 127 -1.92 -2.14 -9.54
C ASN A 127 -3.38 -1.83 -9.91
N PRO A 128 -4.33 -1.93 -8.96
CA PRO A 128 -5.70 -1.51 -9.22
C PRO A 128 -5.76 0.00 -9.48
N VAL A 129 -6.40 0.38 -10.58
CA VAL A 129 -6.58 1.77 -11.00
C VAL A 129 -8.06 2.07 -11.08
N ARG A 130 -8.44 3.28 -10.71
CA ARG A 130 -9.83 3.71 -10.80
C ARG A 130 -10.30 3.73 -12.26
N PRO A 131 -11.51 3.23 -12.57
CA PRO A 131 -12.03 3.19 -13.95
C PRO A 131 -12.05 4.54 -14.65
N GLU A 132 -12.22 5.63 -13.89
CA GLU A 132 -12.25 7.01 -14.41
C GLU A 132 -10.95 7.38 -15.15
N VAL A 133 -9.80 6.84 -14.73
CA VAL A 133 -8.53 7.07 -15.41
C VAL A 133 -8.60 6.63 -16.87
N PHE A 134 -9.21 5.48 -17.14
CA PHE A 134 -9.35 4.95 -18.50
C PHE A 134 -10.42 5.71 -19.30
N THR A 135 -11.46 6.19 -18.66
CA THR A 135 -12.53 6.96 -19.31
C THR A 135 -12.03 8.34 -19.73
N GLN A 136 -11.30 9.02 -18.87
CA GLN A 136 -10.72 10.34 -19.13
C GLN A 136 -9.65 10.31 -20.21
N ALA A 137 -8.90 9.22 -20.35
CA ALA A 137 -7.89 9.07 -21.40
C ALA A 137 -8.46 9.20 -22.83
N LYS A 138 -9.76 8.98 -23.01
CA LYS A 138 -10.46 9.13 -24.31
C LYS A 138 -10.76 10.57 -24.69
N ASN A 139 -10.64 11.52 -23.76
CA ASN A 139 -10.98 12.94 -23.95
C ASN A 139 -9.73 13.82 -24.13
N ARG A 140 -8.69 13.29 -24.76
CA ARG A 140 -7.39 13.96 -24.89
C ARG A 140 -7.49 15.39 -25.41
N ASP A 141 -8.23 15.59 -26.50
CA ASP A 141 -8.32 16.90 -27.17
C ASP A 141 -9.09 17.93 -26.32
N ALA A 142 -10.14 17.50 -25.64
CA ALA A 142 -10.87 18.34 -24.70
C ALA A 142 -9.99 18.75 -23.51
N ILE A 143 -9.22 17.82 -22.94
CA ILE A 143 -8.29 18.10 -21.83
C ILE A 143 -7.17 19.05 -22.30
N ARG A 144 -6.63 18.86 -23.51
CA ARG A 144 -5.62 19.76 -24.08
C ARG A 144 -6.17 21.18 -24.29
N ALA A 145 -7.42 21.29 -24.73
CA ALA A 145 -8.09 22.58 -24.88
C ALA A 145 -8.29 23.26 -23.52
N GLU A 146 -8.75 22.54 -22.50
CA GLU A 146 -8.93 23.04 -21.13
C GLU A 146 -7.60 23.54 -20.53
N LEU A 147 -6.51 22.82 -20.76
CA LEU A 147 -5.17 23.20 -20.32
C LEU A 147 -4.54 24.34 -21.16
N GLY A 148 -5.19 24.79 -22.24
CA GLY A 148 -4.63 25.76 -23.17
C GLY A 148 -3.34 25.26 -23.83
N ALA A 149 -3.17 23.97 -23.98
CA ALA A 149 -1.90 23.36 -24.43
C ALA A 149 -1.70 23.50 -25.96
N GLY A 150 -2.78 23.52 -26.74
CA GLY A 150 -2.70 23.52 -28.21
C GLY A 150 -1.82 22.39 -28.73
N ASP A 151 -0.90 22.67 -29.63
CA ASP A 151 0.05 21.69 -30.19
C ASP A 151 1.36 21.57 -29.39
N ARG A 152 1.50 22.34 -28.30
CA ARG A 152 2.71 22.33 -27.47
C ARG A 152 2.92 20.98 -26.77
N THR A 153 4.18 20.60 -26.54
CA THR A 153 4.52 19.47 -25.70
C THR A 153 4.06 19.73 -24.27
N VAL A 154 3.32 18.79 -23.69
CA VAL A 154 2.90 18.83 -22.28
C VAL A 154 3.75 17.86 -21.48
N ILE A 155 4.45 18.36 -20.49
CA ILE A 155 5.24 17.56 -19.53
C ILE A 155 4.49 17.60 -18.21
N LEU A 156 4.06 16.42 -17.72
CA LEU A 156 3.42 16.26 -16.43
C LEU A 156 4.42 15.66 -15.44
N SER A 157 4.71 16.39 -14.37
CA SER A 157 5.51 15.89 -13.26
C SER A 157 4.67 15.84 -11.99
N PHE A 158 4.65 14.69 -11.33
CA PHE A 158 3.91 14.52 -10.08
C PHE A 158 4.62 13.53 -9.15
N GLY A 159 4.34 13.64 -7.86
CA GLY A 159 4.85 12.75 -6.82
C GLY A 159 3.71 12.13 -6.03
N GLY A 160 4.05 11.24 -5.08
CA GLY A 160 3.09 10.69 -4.13
C GLY A 160 2.63 11.74 -3.11
N SER A 161 1.76 11.32 -2.17
CA SER A 161 1.11 12.21 -1.18
C SER A 161 2.08 12.99 -0.28
N LEU A 162 3.31 12.53 -0.11
CA LEU A 162 4.37 13.21 0.65
C LEU A 162 5.31 14.03 -0.24
N GLY A 163 5.01 14.12 -1.54
CA GLY A 163 5.86 14.74 -2.54
C GLY A 163 7.04 13.85 -2.96
N ALA A 164 7.82 14.35 -3.91
CA ALA A 164 9.00 13.67 -4.42
C ALA A 164 10.12 14.72 -4.61
N ARG A 165 10.81 15.06 -3.51
CA ARG A 165 11.81 16.12 -3.48
C ARG A 165 12.78 16.06 -4.67
N ARG A 166 13.35 14.88 -4.96
CA ARG A 166 14.31 14.72 -6.06
C ARG A 166 13.68 14.96 -7.44
N VAL A 167 12.44 14.53 -7.63
CA VAL A 167 11.69 14.81 -8.88
C VAL A 167 11.45 16.30 -9.03
N ASN A 168 11.03 16.97 -7.95
CA ASN A 168 10.79 18.42 -7.95
C ASN A 168 12.06 19.21 -8.24
N GLU A 169 13.22 18.82 -7.68
CA GLU A 169 14.53 19.43 -7.95
C GLU A 169 14.87 19.30 -9.44
N VAL A 170 14.76 18.08 -10.02
CA VAL A 170 15.07 17.83 -11.44
C VAL A 170 14.14 18.64 -12.36
N VAL A 171 12.86 18.77 -12.02
CA VAL A 171 11.92 19.57 -12.82
C VAL A 171 12.22 21.06 -12.73
N ALA A 172 12.59 21.55 -11.54
CA ALA A 172 13.02 22.94 -11.37
C ALA A 172 14.28 23.25 -12.23
N ASP A 173 15.26 22.35 -12.20
CA ASP A 173 16.47 22.46 -13.04
C ASP A 173 16.11 22.44 -14.54
N LEU A 174 15.18 21.56 -14.94
CA LEU A 174 14.71 21.49 -16.34
C LEU A 174 14.01 22.77 -16.78
N CYS A 175 13.19 23.38 -15.92
CA CYS A 175 12.50 24.64 -16.21
C CYS A 175 13.45 25.85 -16.25
N ALA A 176 14.61 25.76 -15.63
CA ALA A 176 15.65 26.80 -15.64
C ALA A 176 16.65 26.64 -16.80
N TRP A 177 16.48 25.58 -17.62
CA TRP A 177 17.36 25.31 -18.76
C TRP A 177 16.78 26.02 -19.99
N GLU A 178 17.43 27.11 -20.39
CA GLU A 178 17.16 27.88 -21.60
C GLU A 178 18.00 27.34 -22.78
#